data_ca38393d3b1240436632a9c0b6dee047
#
_entry.id   ca38393d3b1240436632a9c0b6dee047
#
_cell.length_a   1.000
_cell.length_b   1.000
_cell.length_c   1.000
_cell.angle_alpha   90.00
_cell.angle_beta   90.00
_cell.angle_gamma   90.00
#
_symmetry.space_group_name_H-M   'P 1'
#
loop_
_entity.id
_entity.type
_entity.pdbx_description
1 polymer ?
#
loop_
_entity_poly.entity_id
_entity_poly.type
_entity_poly.pdbx_seq_one_letter_code
_entity_poly.pdbx_strand_id
1 'polypeptide(L)'
;MGYIHMIADLHTHTIACGHGFSTVTEVMQEAADKGLSAIGLTEHGIGYPGSVSWSYFNTYRDIPREFNGVKVYCGTEANYMNLDGTLDFTLEQLSKLDIVIASCHTDCSPTGSRDEVTNMLIQGLKNPYVDILGHPDSPKYPIDVEAVVQAAVQYHKAIEINDSSPQARPGSEPICRELLRAVKKYGALISINSDAHYHKRLGIFDYALPLVEEA
;
A
#
# COMPACT_ATOMS: atom_id res chain seq x y z
N MET A 1 14.72 -15.23 -22.21
CA MET A 1 14.77 -14.18 -21.20
C MET A 1 14.30 -14.81 -19.90
N GLY A 2 15.18 -14.89 -18.88
CA GLY A 2 14.79 -15.49 -17.60
C GLY A 2 13.89 -14.52 -16.86
N TYR A 3 12.68 -14.94 -16.58
CA TYR A 3 11.78 -14.22 -15.68
C TYR A 3 12.37 -14.31 -14.27
N ILE A 4 12.70 -13.19 -13.68
CA ILE A 4 13.02 -13.12 -12.26
C ILE A 4 11.68 -13.18 -11.54
N HIS A 5 11.30 -14.36 -11.05
CA HIS A 5 10.13 -14.52 -10.19
C HIS A 5 10.48 -14.07 -8.77
N MET A 6 10.65 -12.77 -8.57
CA MET A 6 10.56 -12.20 -7.24
C MET A 6 9.12 -11.75 -7.04
N ILE A 7 8.30 -12.61 -6.45
CA ILE A 7 6.94 -12.26 -6.08
C ILE A 7 6.98 -11.76 -4.65
N ALA A 8 6.73 -10.48 -4.46
CA ALA A 8 6.55 -9.85 -3.16
C ALA A 8 5.10 -9.39 -3.03
N ASP A 9 4.56 -9.45 -1.81
CA ASP A 9 3.28 -8.86 -1.46
C ASP A 9 3.51 -7.92 -0.27
N LEU A 10 3.58 -6.63 -0.55
CA LEU A 10 4.02 -5.64 0.43
C LEU A 10 2.87 -4.93 1.14
N HIS A 11 1.60 -5.30 0.84
CA HIS A 11 0.42 -4.72 1.45
C HIS A 11 -0.48 -5.84 1.98
N THR A 12 -0.37 -6.12 3.27
CA THR A 12 -1.14 -7.18 3.93
C THR A 12 -1.52 -6.78 5.35
N HIS A 13 -2.64 -7.32 5.82
CA HIS A 13 -3.23 -7.05 7.11
C HIS A 13 -3.41 -8.33 7.93
N THR A 14 -3.31 -8.18 9.26
CA THR A 14 -3.58 -9.25 10.21
C THR A 14 -4.80 -8.92 11.08
N ILE A 15 -5.08 -9.77 12.06
CA ILE A 15 -6.13 -9.50 13.06
C ILE A 15 -5.90 -8.20 13.84
N ALA A 16 -4.69 -7.65 13.80
CA ALA A 16 -4.33 -6.43 14.50
C ALA A 16 -5.01 -5.20 13.89
N CYS A 17 -5.33 -5.18 12.60
CA CYS A 17 -6.05 -4.08 11.97
C CYS A 17 -7.54 -3.97 12.39
N GLY A 18 -8.06 -4.91 13.17
CA GLY A 18 -9.41 -4.92 13.69
C GLY A 18 -10.46 -5.58 12.80
N HIS A 19 -10.16 -5.87 11.53
CA HIS A 19 -11.05 -6.56 10.59
C HIS A 19 -10.32 -7.58 9.69
N GLY A 20 -9.05 -7.84 9.94
CA GLY A 20 -8.32 -8.98 9.36
C GLY A 20 -8.63 -10.28 10.10
N PHE A 21 -8.32 -11.42 9.48
CA PHE A 21 -8.68 -12.74 9.97
C PHE A 21 -7.47 -13.63 10.27
N SER A 22 -6.25 -13.16 10.07
CA SER A 22 -5.05 -13.99 10.20
C SER A 22 -4.04 -13.37 11.16
N THR A 23 -3.34 -14.22 11.86
CA THR A 23 -2.21 -13.81 12.71
C THR A 23 -0.95 -13.54 11.87
N VAL A 24 0.01 -12.81 12.43
CA VAL A 24 1.34 -12.58 11.83
C VAL A 24 2.00 -13.91 11.43
N THR A 25 1.91 -14.93 12.30
CA THR A 25 2.52 -16.25 12.02
C THR A 25 1.86 -16.95 10.84
N GLU A 26 0.53 -16.89 10.72
CA GLU A 26 -0.20 -17.47 9.58
C GLU A 26 0.16 -16.76 8.26
N VAL A 27 0.30 -15.42 8.28
CA VAL A 27 0.72 -14.63 7.11
C VAL A 27 2.15 -15.00 6.69
N MET A 28 3.09 -15.05 7.63
CA MET A 28 4.48 -15.44 7.35
C MET A 28 4.59 -16.88 6.83
N GLN A 29 3.83 -17.82 7.41
CA GLN A 29 3.83 -19.22 6.99
C GLN A 29 3.25 -19.38 5.58
N GLU A 30 2.12 -18.73 5.30
CA GLU A 30 1.52 -18.78 3.95
C GLU A 30 2.43 -18.17 2.89
N ALA A 31 3.13 -17.09 3.22
CA ALA A 31 4.11 -16.50 2.32
C ALA A 31 5.24 -17.49 1.96
N ALA A 32 5.74 -18.23 2.96
CA ALA A 32 6.74 -19.26 2.75
C ALA A 32 6.19 -20.43 1.94
N ASP A 33 4.98 -20.92 2.26
CA ASP A 33 4.32 -22.02 1.56
C ASP A 33 4.05 -21.69 0.07
N LYS A 34 3.78 -20.42 -0.23
CA LYS A 34 3.59 -19.91 -1.60
C LYS A 34 4.90 -19.56 -2.32
N GLY A 35 6.03 -19.61 -1.62
CA GLY A 35 7.34 -19.28 -2.21
C GLY A 35 7.51 -17.79 -2.52
N LEU A 36 6.85 -16.90 -1.77
CA LEU A 36 7.08 -15.46 -1.92
C LEU A 36 8.51 -15.11 -1.48
N SER A 37 9.10 -14.14 -2.13
CA SER A 37 10.44 -13.64 -1.75
C SER A 37 10.39 -12.62 -0.62
N ALA A 38 9.26 -11.90 -0.49
CA ALA A 38 9.06 -10.90 0.54
C ALA A 38 7.58 -10.66 0.84
N ILE A 39 7.29 -10.22 2.07
CA ILE A 39 5.98 -9.73 2.52
C ILE A 39 6.13 -8.42 3.28
N GLY A 40 5.09 -7.59 3.25
CA GLY A 40 4.89 -6.45 4.14
C GLY A 40 3.81 -6.76 5.18
N LEU A 41 4.12 -6.58 6.45
CA LEU A 41 3.13 -6.52 7.54
C LEU A 41 2.77 -5.04 7.71
N THR A 42 1.69 -4.61 7.07
CA THR A 42 1.36 -3.19 6.88
C THR A 42 -0.04 -2.87 7.40
N GLU A 43 -0.23 -3.10 8.70
CA GLU A 43 -1.49 -2.78 9.37
C GLU A 43 -1.92 -1.34 9.12
N HIS A 44 -3.23 -1.10 9.10
CA HIS A 44 -3.76 0.26 9.04
C HIS A 44 -3.15 1.15 10.11
N GLY A 45 -2.86 2.39 9.75
CA GLY A 45 -2.28 3.38 10.63
C GLY A 45 -3.16 3.71 11.85
N ILE A 46 -2.56 4.42 12.79
CA ILE A 46 -3.16 4.70 14.11
C ILE A 46 -4.41 5.59 14.06
N GLY A 47 -4.64 6.28 12.95
CA GLY A 47 -5.82 7.10 12.70
C GLY A 47 -7.03 6.33 12.16
N TYR A 48 -6.84 5.06 11.74
CA TYR A 48 -7.94 4.24 11.23
C TYR A 48 -8.81 3.72 12.39
N PRO A 49 -10.15 3.87 12.33
CA PRO A 49 -11.04 3.39 13.39
C PRO A 49 -10.91 1.88 13.61
N GLY A 50 -10.62 1.49 14.85
CA GLY A 50 -10.46 0.08 15.23
C GLY A 50 -9.06 -0.50 15.01
N SER A 51 -8.13 0.27 14.42
CA SER A 51 -6.74 -0.14 14.30
C SER A 51 -5.98 -0.07 15.62
N VAL A 52 -4.73 -0.56 15.59
CA VAL A 52 -3.83 -0.60 16.74
C VAL A 52 -3.20 0.76 17.06
N SER A 53 -2.71 0.91 18.28
CA SER A 53 -1.97 2.10 18.69
C SER A 53 -0.49 2.00 18.27
N TRP A 54 0.23 3.13 18.35
CA TRP A 54 1.67 3.17 18.09
C TRP A 54 2.48 2.11 18.86
N SER A 55 2.05 1.70 20.05
CA SER A 55 2.76 0.68 20.82
C SER A 55 2.88 -0.65 20.08
N TYR A 56 1.91 -1.03 19.25
CA TYR A 56 1.97 -2.22 18.40
C TYR A 56 3.13 -2.12 17.39
N PHE A 57 3.18 -1.05 16.61
CA PHE A 57 4.24 -0.82 15.63
C PHE A 57 5.63 -0.74 16.28
N ASN A 58 5.72 -0.13 17.46
CA ASN A 58 6.97 -0.02 18.21
C ASN A 58 7.49 -1.37 18.73
N THR A 59 6.65 -2.41 18.75
CA THR A 59 7.06 -3.79 19.10
C THR A 59 7.50 -4.64 17.90
N TYR A 60 7.46 -4.14 16.70
CA TYR A 60 7.92 -4.84 15.48
C TYR A 60 9.38 -5.31 15.55
N ARG A 61 10.17 -4.77 16.46
CA ARG A 61 11.54 -5.29 16.76
C ARG A 61 11.54 -6.77 17.17
N ASP A 62 10.41 -7.29 17.68
CA ASP A 62 10.27 -8.68 18.13
C ASP A 62 9.88 -9.62 16.95
N ILE A 63 9.55 -9.08 15.78
CA ILE A 63 9.23 -9.83 14.56
C ILE A 63 10.52 -10.10 13.78
N PRO A 64 10.81 -11.36 13.39
CA PRO A 64 11.97 -11.67 12.56
C PRO A 64 11.85 -10.99 11.18
N ARG A 65 12.96 -10.45 10.67
CA ARG A 65 13.04 -9.84 9.34
C ARG A 65 13.24 -10.88 8.21
N GLU A 66 13.30 -12.14 8.58
CA GLU A 66 13.32 -13.28 7.65
C GLU A 66 12.61 -14.48 8.31
N PHE A 67 11.76 -15.14 7.54
CA PHE A 67 11.04 -16.33 7.97
C PHE A 67 11.00 -17.36 6.83
N ASN A 68 11.64 -18.51 7.04
CA ASN A 68 11.71 -19.61 6.04
C ASN A 68 12.11 -19.14 4.62
N GLY A 69 13.09 -18.22 4.53
CA GLY A 69 13.58 -17.68 3.26
C GLY A 69 12.77 -16.50 2.71
N VAL A 70 11.69 -16.09 3.37
CA VAL A 70 10.89 -14.91 3.00
C VAL A 70 11.37 -13.71 3.80
N LYS A 71 11.65 -12.59 3.12
CA LYS A 71 11.92 -11.30 3.80
C LYS A 71 10.62 -10.73 4.38
N VAL A 72 10.68 -10.24 5.61
CA VAL A 72 9.53 -9.66 6.32
C VAL A 72 9.80 -8.17 6.56
N TYR A 73 9.04 -7.33 5.90
CA TYR A 73 9.05 -5.88 6.11
C TYR A 73 7.94 -5.51 7.09
N CYS A 74 8.32 -4.91 8.22
CA CYS A 74 7.38 -4.45 9.23
C CYS A 74 7.10 -2.96 9.03
N GLY A 75 5.88 -2.65 8.61
CA GLY A 75 5.49 -1.33 8.18
C GLY A 75 4.08 -0.93 8.57
N THR A 76 3.52 -0.01 7.84
CA THR A 76 2.15 0.47 8.03
C THR A 76 1.53 0.90 6.71
N GLU A 77 0.21 0.79 6.64
CA GLU A 77 -0.61 1.55 5.73
C GLU A 77 -1.10 2.81 6.45
N ALA A 78 -0.30 3.89 6.35
CA ALA A 78 -0.56 5.18 6.96
C ALA A 78 -1.71 5.92 6.25
N ASN A 79 -2.54 6.63 7.02
CA ASN A 79 -3.70 7.34 6.51
C ASN A 79 -3.39 8.82 6.26
N TYR A 80 -3.88 9.36 5.14
CA TYR A 80 -3.97 10.80 4.96
C TYR A 80 -5.05 11.37 5.90
N MET A 81 -4.66 12.28 6.79
CA MET A 81 -5.54 12.84 7.81
C MET A 81 -6.05 14.24 7.48
N ASN A 82 -5.35 14.98 6.63
CA ASN A 82 -5.68 16.34 6.26
C ASN A 82 -5.37 16.60 4.78
N LEU A 83 -6.05 17.56 4.17
CA LEU A 83 -5.83 17.97 2.78
C LEU A 83 -4.45 18.59 2.50
N ASP A 84 -3.67 18.84 3.54
CA ASP A 84 -2.28 19.28 3.43
C ASP A 84 -1.27 18.13 3.24
N GLY A 85 -1.75 16.88 3.22
CA GLY A 85 -0.92 15.68 3.06
C GLY A 85 -0.34 15.11 4.36
N THR A 86 -0.77 15.63 5.53
CA THR A 86 -0.37 15.09 6.84
C THR A 86 -0.86 13.65 7.00
N LEU A 87 0.04 12.77 7.41
CA LEU A 87 -0.26 11.37 7.76
C LEU A 87 -0.54 11.23 9.26
N ASP A 88 -1.12 10.09 9.65
CA ASP A 88 -1.44 9.74 11.04
C ASP A 88 -0.24 9.30 11.90
N PHE A 89 0.97 9.40 11.36
CA PHE A 89 2.23 9.16 12.06
C PHE A 89 3.13 10.39 12.02
N THR A 90 3.94 10.57 13.06
CA THR A 90 5.05 11.53 13.05
C THR A 90 6.21 11.00 12.19
N LEU A 91 7.09 11.90 11.72
CA LEU A 91 8.29 11.50 10.98
C LEU A 91 9.19 10.57 11.80
N GLU A 92 9.30 10.80 13.13
CA GLU A 92 10.06 9.91 14.01
C GLU A 92 9.47 8.50 14.07
N GLN A 93 8.14 8.37 14.07
CA GLN A 93 7.48 7.07 14.06
C GLN A 93 7.71 6.35 12.73
N LEU A 94 7.50 7.04 11.62
CA LEU A 94 7.72 6.47 10.28
C LEU A 94 9.17 6.03 10.06
N SER A 95 10.15 6.75 10.60
CA SER A 95 11.58 6.39 10.48
C SER A 95 11.96 5.07 11.15
N LYS A 96 11.09 4.48 11.96
CA LYS A 96 11.29 3.20 12.65
C LYS A 96 10.68 2.01 11.91
N LEU A 97 10.00 2.26 10.80
CA LEU A 97 9.33 1.25 9.99
C LEU A 97 10.17 0.89 8.77
N ASP A 98 10.04 -0.34 8.31
CA ASP A 98 10.79 -0.84 7.16
C ASP A 98 10.13 -0.43 5.82
N ILE A 99 8.81 -0.20 5.84
CA ILE A 99 8.02 0.18 4.67
C ILE A 99 6.78 0.99 5.10
N VAL A 100 6.44 2.01 4.32
CA VAL A 100 5.28 2.86 4.56
C VAL A 100 4.46 3.00 3.27
N ILE A 101 3.22 2.55 3.32
CA ILE A 101 2.20 2.79 2.30
C ILE A 101 1.36 3.98 2.78
N ALA A 102 1.11 4.97 1.94
CA ALA A 102 0.25 6.11 2.27
C ALA A 102 -1.05 6.01 1.48
N SER A 103 -2.19 5.89 2.17
CA SER A 103 -3.48 5.59 1.59
C SER A 103 -4.60 6.54 2.04
N CYS A 104 -5.66 6.60 1.25
CA CYS A 104 -6.91 7.28 1.61
C CYS A 104 -7.99 6.25 1.95
N HIS A 105 -8.58 6.39 3.14
CA HIS A 105 -9.71 5.57 3.58
C HIS A 105 -10.91 6.45 3.93
N THR A 106 -12.10 6.01 3.51
CA THR A 106 -13.36 6.77 3.74
C THR A 106 -13.72 6.94 5.21
N ASP A 107 -13.14 6.10 6.06
CA ASP A 107 -13.40 6.07 7.50
C ASP A 107 -12.59 7.13 8.28
N CYS A 108 -11.52 7.67 7.68
CA CYS A 108 -10.64 8.61 8.38
C CYS A 108 -10.02 9.70 7.49
N SER A 109 -9.89 9.48 6.17
CA SER A 109 -9.28 10.47 5.29
C SER A 109 -10.28 11.52 4.81
N PRO A 110 -9.87 12.80 4.71
CA PRO A 110 -10.74 13.85 4.22
C PRO A 110 -11.05 13.66 2.73
N THR A 111 -12.27 14.04 2.33
CA THR A 111 -12.64 14.17 0.92
C THR A 111 -12.47 15.61 0.45
N GLY A 112 -12.31 15.83 -0.85
CA GLY A 112 -12.13 17.15 -1.43
C GLY A 112 -12.40 17.18 -2.93
N SER A 113 -12.20 18.34 -3.55
CA SER A 113 -12.16 18.48 -4.99
C SER A 113 -10.96 17.71 -5.58
N ARG A 114 -10.98 17.48 -6.90
CA ARG A 114 -9.88 16.83 -7.61
C ARG A 114 -8.52 17.50 -7.33
N ASP A 115 -8.48 18.82 -7.34
CA ASP A 115 -7.24 19.58 -7.12
C ASP A 115 -6.76 19.46 -5.67
N GLU A 116 -7.68 19.51 -4.68
CA GLU A 116 -7.34 19.36 -3.26
C GLU A 116 -6.79 17.95 -2.97
N VAL A 117 -7.45 16.90 -3.47
CA VAL A 117 -6.99 15.52 -3.29
C VAL A 117 -5.67 15.28 -4.02
N THR A 118 -5.53 15.78 -5.25
CA THR A 118 -4.26 15.70 -5.98
C THR A 118 -3.11 16.34 -5.20
N ASN A 119 -3.34 17.56 -4.69
CA ASN A 119 -2.34 18.25 -3.87
C ASN A 119 -2.03 17.48 -2.58
N MET A 120 -3.04 16.98 -1.89
CA MET A 120 -2.89 16.15 -0.68
C MET A 120 -1.96 14.96 -0.92
N LEU A 121 -2.21 14.18 -1.98
CA LEU A 121 -1.36 13.04 -2.31
C LEU A 121 0.07 13.47 -2.64
N ILE A 122 0.25 14.53 -3.45
CA ILE A 122 1.58 15.07 -3.80
C ILE A 122 2.34 15.53 -2.54
N GLN A 123 1.67 16.19 -1.60
CA GLN A 123 2.34 16.62 -0.35
C GLN A 123 2.77 15.40 0.49
N GLY A 124 1.95 14.36 0.59
CA GLY A 124 2.33 13.13 1.28
C GLY A 124 3.50 12.40 0.61
N LEU A 125 3.56 12.39 -0.73
CA LEU A 125 4.69 11.80 -1.46
C LEU A 125 6.03 12.52 -1.23
N LYS A 126 6.03 13.76 -0.73
CA LYS A 126 7.26 14.48 -0.32
C LYS A 126 7.83 13.92 0.99
N ASN A 127 7.05 13.18 1.76
CA ASN A 127 7.53 12.56 2.99
C ASN A 127 8.60 11.52 2.65
N PRO A 128 9.84 11.66 3.18
CA PRO A 128 10.95 10.79 2.82
C PRO A 128 10.72 9.31 3.20
N TYR A 129 9.85 9.05 4.18
CA TYR A 129 9.58 7.71 4.69
C TYR A 129 8.42 7.01 3.99
N VAL A 130 7.63 7.68 3.18
CA VAL A 130 6.63 7.02 2.33
C VAL A 130 7.35 6.31 1.20
N ASP A 131 7.01 5.05 0.95
CA ASP A 131 7.57 4.22 -0.12
C ASP A 131 6.57 4.02 -1.24
N ILE A 132 5.31 3.81 -0.90
CA ILE A 132 4.23 3.43 -1.82
C ILE A 132 3.03 4.36 -1.62
N LEU A 133 2.46 4.87 -2.71
CA LEU A 133 1.12 5.44 -2.71
C LEU A 133 0.10 4.32 -2.86
N GLY A 134 -0.66 4.04 -1.80
CA GLY A 134 -1.62 2.94 -1.75
C GLY A 134 -2.89 3.26 -2.54
N HIS A 135 -3.32 2.30 -3.35
CA HIS A 135 -4.57 2.25 -4.12
C HIS A 135 -5.20 3.61 -4.50
N PRO A 136 -4.46 4.46 -5.26
CA PRO A 136 -4.94 5.81 -5.62
C PRO A 136 -6.04 5.79 -6.71
N ASP A 137 -6.65 4.65 -6.92
CA ASP A 137 -7.68 4.39 -7.93
C ASP A 137 -9.12 4.51 -7.41
N SER A 138 -9.30 5.00 -6.18
CA SER A 138 -10.63 5.16 -5.59
C SER A 138 -11.43 6.29 -6.24
N PRO A 139 -12.64 6.04 -6.79
CA PRO A 139 -13.52 7.10 -7.33
C PRO A 139 -13.95 8.14 -6.29
N LYS A 140 -13.85 7.81 -4.99
CA LYS A 140 -14.19 8.74 -3.90
C LYS A 140 -13.12 9.81 -3.67
N TYR A 141 -11.93 9.60 -4.21
CA TYR A 141 -10.78 10.48 -4.14
C TYR A 141 -10.34 10.87 -5.55
N PRO A 142 -11.06 11.78 -6.23
CA PRO A 142 -10.74 12.15 -7.60
C PRO A 142 -9.38 12.86 -7.66
N ILE A 143 -8.52 12.43 -8.60
CA ILE A 143 -7.15 12.94 -8.74
C ILE A 143 -6.83 13.36 -10.17
N ASP A 144 -5.83 14.21 -10.31
CA ASP A 144 -5.08 14.36 -11.56
C ASP A 144 -4.03 13.25 -11.62
N VAL A 145 -4.35 12.19 -12.34
CA VAL A 145 -3.51 10.99 -12.45
C VAL A 145 -2.11 11.33 -12.96
N GLU A 146 -2.00 12.17 -13.99
CA GLU A 146 -0.68 12.53 -14.54
C GLU A 146 0.15 13.30 -13.52
N ALA A 147 -0.43 14.26 -12.81
CA ALA A 147 0.26 15.05 -11.80
C ALA A 147 0.76 14.18 -10.64
N VAL A 148 -0.08 13.24 -10.17
CA VAL A 148 0.28 12.30 -9.09
C VAL A 148 1.41 11.36 -9.52
N VAL A 149 1.34 10.77 -10.72
CA VAL A 149 2.38 9.87 -11.23
C VAL A 149 3.70 10.60 -11.45
N GLN A 150 3.68 11.82 -11.98
CA GLN A 150 4.89 12.65 -12.11
C GLN A 150 5.51 12.97 -10.75
N ALA A 151 4.70 13.25 -9.74
CA ALA A 151 5.19 13.46 -8.37
C ALA A 151 5.80 12.17 -7.79
N ALA A 152 5.19 11.00 -8.02
CA ALA A 152 5.76 9.72 -7.60
C ALA A 152 7.14 9.49 -8.23
N VAL A 153 7.31 9.77 -9.53
CA VAL A 153 8.62 9.73 -10.19
C VAL A 153 9.61 10.71 -9.56
N GLN A 154 9.18 11.95 -9.34
CA GLN A 154 10.03 13.00 -8.77
C GLN A 154 10.55 12.65 -7.37
N TYR A 155 9.71 12.04 -6.55
CA TYR A 155 10.04 11.69 -5.16
C TYR A 155 10.48 10.23 -4.99
N HIS A 156 10.65 9.48 -6.10
CA HIS A 156 11.05 8.06 -6.11
C HIS A 156 10.14 7.15 -5.30
N LYS A 157 8.82 7.32 -5.46
CA LYS A 157 7.79 6.51 -4.81
C LYS A 157 7.15 5.55 -5.80
N ALA A 158 6.70 4.39 -5.33
CA ALA A 158 5.93 3.47 -6.14
C ALA A 158 4.43 3.84 -6.13
N ILE A 159 3.74 3.56 -7.22
CA ILE A 159 2.28 3.60 -7.31
C ILE A 159 1.76 2.17 -7.11
N GLU A 160 0.84 1.99 -6.20
CA GLU A 160 0.22 0.69 -6.00
C GLU A 160 -0.81 0.37 -7.09
N ILE A 161 -0.76 -0.87 -7.58
CA ILE A 161 -1.83 -1.53 -8.31
C ILE A 161 -2.36 -2.63 -7.39
N ASN A 162 -3.52 -2.36 -6.79
CA ASN A 162 -4.06 -3.14 -5.70
C ASN A 162 -5.07 -4.16 -6.19
N ASP A 163 -4.86 -5.45 -5.89
CA ASP A 163 -5.70 -6.55 -6.36
C ASP A 163 -7.12 -6.53 -5.78
N SER A 164 -7.27 -5.97 -4.57
CA SER A 164 -8.58 -5.85 -3.92
C SER A 164 -9.41 -4.65 -4.38
N SER A 165 -8.87 -3.78 -5.26
CA SER A 165 -9.57 -2.57 -5.73
C SER A 165 -10.98 -2.79 -6.26
N PRO A 166 -11.26 -3.82 -7.11
CA PRO A 166 -12.62 -4.01 -7.65
C PRO A 166 -13.68 -4.26 -6.57
N GLN A 167 -13.30 -4.95 -5.50
CA GLN A 167 -14.20 -5.27 -4.39
C GLN A 167 -14.32 -4.13 -3.38
N ALA A 168 -13.18 -3.57 -2.97
CA ALA A 168 -13.10 -2.54 -1.95
C ALA A 168 -13.49 -1.14 -2.48
N ARG A 169 -13.22 -0.89 -3.77
CA ARG A 169 -13.38 0.42 -4.44
C ARG A 169 -14.13 0.29 -5.78
N PRO A 170 -15.44 -0.05 -5.76
CA PRO A 170 -16.21 -0.22 -6.99
C PRO A 170 -16.09 0.99 -7.92
N GLY A 171 -15.78 0.75 -9.20
CA GLY A 171 -15.54 1.79 -10.20
C GLY A 171 -14.06 2.22 -10.31
N SER A 172 -13.12 1.56 -9.64
CA SER A 172 -11.69 1.86 -9.68
C SER A 172 -11.01 1.52 -11.02
N GLU A 173 -11.47 0.51 -11.75
CA GLU A 173 -10.79 -0.02 -12.95
C GLU A 173 -10.46 1.05 -14.01
N PRO A 174 -11.36 1.97 -14.41
CA PRO A 174 -11.00 3.01 -15.37
C PRO A 174 -9.85 3.90 -14.91
N ILE A 175 -9.80 4.22 -13.59
CA ILE A 175 -8.75 5.04 -12.99
C ILE A 175 -7.45 4.24 -12.93
N CYS A 176 -7.51 2.97 -12.56
CA CYS A 176 -6.35 2.06 -12.55
C CYS A 176 -5.72 1.97 -13.95
N ARG A 177 -6.53 1.83 -15.01
CA ARG A 177 -6.05 1.83 -16.40
C ARG A 177 -5.43 3.17 -16.81
N GLU A 178 -5.95 4.29 -16.30
CA GLU A 178 -5.36 5.62 -16.51
C GLU A 178 -4.01 5.75 -15.79
N LEU A 179 -3.93 5.28 -14.53
CA LEU A 179 -2.69 5.20 -13.76
C LEU A 179 -1.61 4.38 -14.51
N LEU A 180 -1.96 3.21 -15.02
CA LEU A 180 -1.02 2.36 -15.77
C LEU A 180 -0.50 3.04 -17.03
N ARG A 181 -1.37 3.74 -17.78
CA ARG A 181 -0.93 4.54 -18.94
C ARG A 181 0.04 5.64 -18.55
N ALA A 182 -0.24 6.35 -17.45
CA ALA A 182 0.64 7.41 -16.96
C ALA A 182 1.96 6.84 -16.41
N VAL A 183 1.91 5.72 -15.67
CA VAL A 183 3.09 4.99 -15.19
C VAL A 183 4.00 4.62 -16.35
N LYS A 184 3.47 4.03 -17.42
CA LYS A 184 4.24 3.68 -18.62
C LYS A 184 4.82 4.93 -19.32
N LYS A 185 4.03 6.00 -19.41
CA LYS A 185 4.43 7.26 -20.05
C LYS A 185 5.60 7.94 -19.32
N TYR A 186 5.58 7.95 -18.00
CA TYR A 186 6.54 8.67 -17.15
C TYR A 186 7.63 7.80 -16.53
N GLY A 187 7.54 6.46 -16.70
CA GLY A 187 8.51 5.51 -16.14
C GLY A 187 8.45 5.41 -14.62
N ALA A 188 7.26 5.52 -14.02
CA ALA A 188 7.09 5.39 -12.59
C ALA A 188 7.27 3.93 -12.14
N LEU A 189 7.68 3.75 -10.89
CA LEU A 189 7.68 2.44 -10.23
C LEU A 189 6.25 2.04 -9.86
N ILE A 190 5.95 0.74 -9.93
CA ILE A 190 4.70 0.16 -9.42
C ILE A 190 4.99 -0.88 -8.36
N SER A 191 4.02 -1.04 -7.45
CA SER A 191 3.94 -2.16 -6.51
C SER A 191 2.61 -2.86 -6.73
N ILE A 192 2.64 -4.17 -7.03
CA ILE A 192 1.43 -5.00 -7.13
C ILE A 192 1.24 -5.67 -5.79
N ASN A 193 0.10 -5.45 -5.13
CA ASN A 193 -0.16 -6.00 -3.81
C ASN A 193 -1.60 -6.53 -3.71
N SER A 194 -1.78 -7.51 -2.81
CA SER A 194 -3.08 -8.15 -2.60
C SER A 194 -4.03 -7.37 -1.70
N ASP A 195 -3.49 -6.59 -0.74
CA ASP A 195 -4.26 -5.98 0.34
C ASP A 195 -5.04 -7.05 1.14
N ALA A 196 -4.32 -8.16 1.40
CA ALA A 196 -4.91 -9.37 1.96
C ALA A 196 -5.25 -9.20 3.44
N HIS A 197 -6.52 -9.40 3.79
CA HIS A 197 -7.03 -9.47 5.16
C HIS A 197 -7.22 -10.91 5.66
N TYR A 198 -6.92 -11.90 4.81
CA TYR A 198 -6.91 -13.32 5.12
C TYR A 198 -5.72 -13.98 4.41
N HIS A 199 -4.90 -14.72 5.15
CA HIS A 199 -3.62 -15.24 4.64
C HIS A 199 -3.75 -16.00 3.30
N LYS A 200 -4.86 -16.70 3.03
CA LYS A 200 -5.03 -17.40 1.74
C LYS A 200 -5.16 -16.48 0.53
N ARG A 201 -5.42 -15.19 0.74
CA ARG A 201 -5.43 -14.17 -0.33
C ARG A 201 -4.04 -13.59 -0.63
N LEU A 202 -3.07 -13.83 0.26
CA LEU A 202 -1.69 -13.36 0.10
C LEU A 202 -1.09 -13.83 -1.23
N GLY A 203 -0.46 -12.92 -1.98
CA GLY A 203 0.19 -13.23 -3.24
C GLY A 203 -0.77 -13.66 -4.37
N ILE A 204 -2.06 -13.38 -4.25
CA ILE A 204 -3.05 -13.54 -5.32
C ILE A 204 -3.24 -12.18 -6.00
N PHE A 205 -2.97 -12.13 -7.30
CA PHE A 205 -2.98 -10.92 -8.12
C PHE A 205 -3.80 -11.11 -9.39
N ASP A 206 -4.97 -11.78 -9.25
CA ASP A 206 -5.83 -12.20 -10.38
C ASP A 206 -6.43 -11.02 -11.15
N TYR A 207 -6.54 -9.85 -10.52
CA TYR A 207 -6.99 -8.61 -11.14
C TYR A 207 -5.81 -7.71 -11.55
N ALA A 208 -4.89 -7.45 -10.63
CA ALA A 208 -3.84 -6.45 -10.83
C ALA A 208 -2.81 -6.88 -11.89
N LEU A 209 -2.35 -8.13 -11.85
CA LEU A 209 -1.30 -8.62 -12.74
C LEU A 209 -1.73 -8.61 -14.22
N PRO A 210 -2.92 -9.12 -14.62
CA PRO A 210 -3.38 -9.03 -16.00
C PRO A 210 -3.47 -7.59 -16.52
N LEU A 211 -3.93 -6.64 -15.69
CA LEU A 211 -4.00 -5.23 -16.08
C LEU A 211 -2.62 -4.63 -16.37
N VAL A 212 -1.63 -5.00 -15.56
CA VAL A 212 -0.23 -4.55 -15.76
C VAL A 212 0.38 -5.18 -17.01
N GLU A 213 0.08 -6.45 -17.29
CA GLU A 213 0.57 -7.15 -18.49
C GLU A 213 -0.05 -6.59 -19.79
N GLU A 214 -1.30 -6.12 -19.74
CA GLU A 214 -1.99 -5.48 -20.86
C GLU A 214 -1.47 -4.07 -21.18
N ALA A 215 -0.92 -3.36 -20.21
CA ALA A 215 -0.52 -1.95 -20.34
C ALA A 215 0.87 -1.78 -20.97
#